data_93ab8d45c8a83373f7bd5b72f0152f22
#
_entry.id   93ab8d45c8a83373f7bd5b72f0152f22
#
_cell.length_a   1.000
_cell.length_b   1.000
_cell.length_c   1.000
_cell.angle_alpha   90.00
_cell.angle_beta   90.00
_cell.angle_gamma   90.00
#
_symmetry.space_group_name_H-M   'P 1'
#
loop_
_entity.id
_entity.type
_entity.pdbx_description
1 polymer ?
#
loop_
_entity_poly.entity_id
_entity_poly.type
_entity_poly.pdbx_seq_one_letter_code
_entity_poly.pdbx_strand_id
1 'polypeptide(L)'
;MQEEIFQNKLFRKNIFKHSLTLLVFLVLTTILTFPVILDFTSEAAGQGCWDKCHMMWRMWWAGFSVENNLNFFHSQYIFQPNGVTIGGNLALFTTTIGAVLQNMFGNTLTWNIIWISGFVFGGYSSFLLSNYFTRNYYASIIAGIIFTFSTFHIVHSQLHIGLSMIVWLPLFILVLFKTLQEKSKILIVMGGMFLFLGAVTHLYFFVILIMFSIVFFSIYIFKQ
;
A
#
# COMPACT_ATOMS: atom_id res chain seq x y z
N MET A 1 -19.36 -33.79 -12.00
CA MET A 1 -19.32 -33.09 -13.30
C MET A 1 -20.19 -31.81 -13.37
N GLN A 2 -21.53 -31.86 -13.13
CA GLN A 2 -22.36 -30.63 -13.15
C GLN A 2 -22.01 -29.65 -12.00
N GLU A 3 -21.75 -30.15 -10.83
CA GLU A 3 -21.36 -29.35 -9.65
C GLU A 3 -19.98 -28.69 -9.83
N GLU A 4 -19.05 -29.40 -10.44
CA GLU A 4 -17.70 -28.90 -10.80
C GLU A 4 -17.78 -27.79 -11.87
N ILE A 5 -18.65 -27.95 -12.87
CA ILE A 5 -18.89 -26.92 -13.90
C ILE A 5 -19.52 -25.67 -13.26
N PHE A 6 -20.45 -25.85 -12.33
CA PHE A 6 -21.08 -24.74 -11.60
C PHE A 6 -20.09 -23.99 -10.71
N GLN A 7 -19.26 -24.70 -9.93
CA GLN A 7 -18.20 -24.11 -9.10
C GLN A 7 -17.17 -23.36 -9.94
N ASN A 8 -16.74 -23.94 -11.06
CA ASN A 8 -15.84 -23.29 -12.01
C ASN A 8 -16.44 -22.00 -12.62
N LYS A 9 -17.74 -21.97 -12.88
CA LYS A 9 -18.42 -20.78 -13.42
C LYS A 9 -18.51 -19.67 -12.36
N LEU A 10 -18.81 -20.01 -11.11
CA LEU A 10 -18.82 -19.06 -9.99
C LEU A 10 -17.42 -18.49 -9.71
N PHE A 11 -16.40 -19.33 -9.73
CA PHE A 11 -15.00 -18.94 -9.53
C PHE A 11 -14.56 -17.96 -10.63
N ARG A 12 -14.83 -18.28 -11.90
CA ARG A 12 -14.52 -17.39 -13.04
C ARG A 12 -15.27 -16.05 -12.94
N LYS A 13 -16.53 -16.05 -12.51
CA LYS A 13 -17.31 -14.83 -12.33
C LYS A 13 -16.75 -13.94 -11.22
N ASN A 14 -16.25 -14.54 -10.14
CA ASN A 14 -15.62 -13.80 -9.05
C ASN A 14 -14.27 -13.22 -9.48
N ILE A 15 -13.42 -14.00 -10.14
CA ILE A 15 -12.14 -13.49 -10.68
C ILE A 15 -12.40 -12.32 -11.64
N PHE A 16 -13.32 -12.46 -12.55
CA PHE A 16 -13.66 -11.40 -13.51
C PHE A 16 -14.08 -10.10 -12.80
N LYS A 17 -14.92 -10.19 -11.75
CA LYS A 17 -15.32 -9.01 -10.96
C LYS A 17 -14.13 -8.34 -10.27
N HIS A 18 -13.24 -9.10 -9.67
CA HIS A 18 -12.05 -8.56 -8.99
C HIS A 18 -11.07 -7.93 -9.99
N SER A 19 -10.84 -8.58 -11.14
CA SER A 19 -10.00 -8.03 -12.21
C SER A 19 -10.59 -6.74 -12.79
N LEU A 20 -11.91 -6.72 -13.03
CA LEU A 20 -12.60 -5.51 -13.48
C LEU A 20 -12.49 -4.39 -12.45
N THR A 21 -12.60 -4.68 -11.15
CA THR A 21 -12.44 -3.70 -10.08
C THR A 21 -11.04 -3.10 -10.07
N LEU A 22 -10.00 -3.93 -10.18
CA LEU A 22 -8.62 -3.45 -10.27
C LEU A 22 -8.40 -2.58 -11.52
N LEU A 23 -8.96 -2.98 -12.67
CA LEU A 23 -8.90 -2.21 -13.89
C LEU A 23 -9.59 -0.83 -13.74
N VAL A 24 -10.76 -0.78 -13.08
CA VAL A 24 -11.46 0.48 -12.80
C VAL A 24 -10.56 1.40 -11.96
N PHE A 25 -9.95 0.91 -10.89
CA PHE A 25 -9.04 1.75 -10.09
C PHE A 25 -7.79 2.16 -10.86
N LEU A 26 -7.24 1.30 -11.71
CA LEU A 26 -6.11 1.65 -12.56
C LEU A 26 -6.47 2.78 -13.55
N VAL A 27 -7.60 2.66 -14.24
CA VAL A 27 -8.07 3.68 -15.19
C VAL A 27 -8.35 5.00 -14.47
N LEU A 28 -9.05 4.97 -13.33
CA LEU A 28 -9.33 6.18 -12.54
C LEU A 28 -8.03 6.81 -12.01
N THR A 29 -7.07 6.00 -11.56
CA THR A 29 -5.76 6.50 -11.13
C THR A 29 -5.05 7.19 -12.29
N THR A 30 -5.00 6.57 -13.46
CA THR A 30 -4.38 7.16 -14.66
C THR A 30 -5.02 8.50 -15.06
N ILE A 31 -6.36 8.58 -15.01
CA ILE A 31 -7.09 9.81 -15.34
C ILE A 31 -6.79 10.92 -14.32
N LEU A 32 -6.86 10.61 -13.01
CA LEU A 32 -6.71 11.59 -11.93
C LEU A 32 -5.25 12.02 -11.69
N THR A 33 -4.30 11.21 -12.14
CA THR A 33 -2.86 11.52 -12.06
C THR A 33 -2.28 12.03 -13.37
N PHE A 34 -3.13 12.28 -14.37
CA PHE A 34 -2.67 12.90 -15.63
C PHE A 34 -2.00 14.26 -15.35
N PRO A 35 -0.84 14.59 -16.00
CA PRO A 35 -0.25 13.91 -17.16
C PRO A 35 0.88 12.89 -16.85
N VAL A 36 1.05 12.42 -15.63
CA VAL A 36 2.15 11.54 -15.21
C VAL A 36 2.37 10.34 -16.15
N ILE A 37 1.28 9.81 -16.72
CA ILE A 37 1.39 8.66 -17.64
C ILE A 37 2.15 8.96 -18.93
N LEU A 38 2.23 10.23 -19.35
CA LEU A 38 2.93 10.63 -20.59
C LEU A 38 4.44 10.55 -20.41
N ASP A 39 4.93 10.86 -19.20
CA ASP A 39 6.36 10.91 -18.87
C ASP A 39 6.73 9.82 -17.85
N PHE A 40 6.01 8.72 -17.86
CA PHE A 40 6.04 7.68 -16.82
C PHE A 40 7.42 7.06 -16.59
N THR A 41 8.28 7.05 -17.60
CA THR A 41 9.64 6.50 -17.53
C THR A 41 10.72 7.56 -17.31
N SER A 42 10.42 8.83 -17.59
CA SER A 42 11.38 9.93 -17.57
C SER A 42 11.24 10.85 -16.37
N GLU A 43 10.01 11.05 -15.85
CA GLU A 43 9.73 11.91 -14.72
C GLU A 43 9.08 11.17 -13.55
N ALA A 44 9.61 11.43 -12.33
CA ALA A 44 9.05 10.86 -11.12
C ALA A 44 7.81 11.64 -10.67
N ALA A 45 6.68 10.95 -10.51
CA ALA A 45 5.42 11.50 -10.04
C ALA A 45 5.56 12.27 -8.72
N GLY A 46 4.69 13.27 -8.52
CA GLY A 46 4.67 14.11 -7.33
C GLY A 46 5.42 15.42 -7.48
N GLN A 47 5.30 16.32 -6.48
CA GLN A 47 5.83 17.67 -6.52
C GLN A 47 7.23 17.77 -5.91
N GLY A 48 8.07 18.61 -6.51
CA GLY A 48 9.39 18.97 -5.96
C GLY A 48 10.34 17.78 -5.78
N CYS A 49 11.53 18.07 -5.24
CA CYS A 49 12.57 17.07 -4.99
C CYS A 49 12.80 16.73 -3.52
N TRP A 50 12.15 17.43 -2.59
CA TRP A 50 12.38 17.31 -1.15
C TRP A 50 12.41 15.84 -0.65
N ASP A 51 11.36 15.38 0.00
CA ASP A 51 11.28 14.01 0.51
C ASP A 51 11.24 12.96 -0.61
N LYS A 52 10.70 13.31 -1.78
CA LYS A 52 10.70 12.43 -2.96
C LYS A 52 12.10 11.98 -3.34
N CYS A 53 13.02 12.91 -3.57
CA CYS A 53 14.39 12.58 -3.95
C CYS A 53 15.13 11.83 -2.85
N HIS A 54 14.88 12.17 -1.59
CA HIS A 54 15.44 11.45 -0.47
C HIS A 54 14.95 9.99 -0.43
N MET A 55 13.67 9.74 -0.67
CA MET A 55 13.13 8.39 -0.71
C MET A 55 13.61 7.60 -1.93
N MET A 56 13.72 8.23 -3.09
CA MET A 56 14.33 7.62 -4.29
C MET A 56 15.80 7.25 -4.04
N TRP A 57 16.56 8.15 -3.39
CA TRP A 57 17.93 7.86 -2.99
C TRP A 57 17.99 6.68 -1.99
N ARG A 58 17.08 6.59 -1.03
CA ARG A 58 17.02 5.46 -0.08
C ARG A 58 16.77 4.13 -0.78
N MET A 59 15.88 4.09 -1.77
CA MET A 59 15.65 2.87 -2.57
C MET A 59 16.93 2.45 -3.29
N TRP A 60 17.62 3.41 -3.92
CA TRP A 60 18.91 3.17 -4.56
C TRP A 60 19.96 2.70 -3.55
N TRP A 61 20.10 3.41 -2.42
CA TRP A 61 21.07 3.04 -1.39
C TRP A 61 20.82 1.64 -0.84
N ALA A 62 19.58 1.26 -0.63
CA ALA A 62 19.21 -0.06 -0.15
C ALA A 62 19.71 -1.18 -1.08
N GLY A 63 19.52 -1.04 -2.40
CA GLY A 63 20.06 -1.99 -3.37
C GLY A 63 21.57 -1.95 -3.43
N PHE A 64 22.14 -0.77 -3.61
CA PHE A 64 23.60 -0.57 -3.74
C PHE A 64 24.38 -1.06 -2.50
N SER A 65 23.88 -0.81 -1.29
CA SER A 65 24.53 -1.24 -0.07
C SER A 65 24.60 -2.77 0.07
N VAL A 66 23.51 -3.46 -0.31
CA VAL A 66 23.47 -4.92 -0.31
C VAL A 66 24.44 -5.51 -1.34
N GLU A 67 24.44 -4.99 -2.56
CA GLU A 67 25.33 -5.46 -3.65
C GLU A 67 26.81 -5.27 -3.34
N ASN A 68 27.15 -4.20 -2.60
CA ASN A 68 28.54 -3.86 -2.27
C ASN A 68 28.94 -4.25 -0.84
N ASN A 69 28.12 -5.03 -0.11
CA ASN A 69 28.37 -5.45 1.27
C ASN A 69 28.63 -4.27 2.23
N LEU A 70 27.90 -3.16 2.03
CA LEU A 70 27.96 -1.96 2.86
C LEU A 70 26.91 -2.00 3.96
N ASN A 71 27.07 -1.16 4.98
CA ASN A 71 26.09 -1.03 6.06
C ASN A 71 24.81 -0.36 5.52
N PHE A 72 23.71 -1.10 5.45
CA PHE A 72 22.39 -0.58 5.04
C PHE A 72 21.93 0.66 5.82
N PHE A 73 22.24 0.73 7.11
CA PHE A 73 21.81 1.80 8.02
C PHE A 73 22.80 2.96 8.12
N HIS A 74 23.93 2.93 7.40
CA HIS A 74 24.90 4.01 7.42
C HIS A 74 25.49 4.24 6.04
N SER A 75 25.49 5.49 5.58
CA SER A 75 26.07 5.87 4.30
C SER A 75 27.13 6.93 4.48
N GLN A 76 28.31 6.70 3.86
CA GLN A 76 29.37 7.70 3.72
C GLN A 76 29.30 8.45 2.38
N TYR A 77 28.33 8.15 1.52
CA TYR A 77 28.17 8.78 0.20
C TYR A 77 27.54 10.17 0.29
N ILE A 78 26.92 10.50 1.40
CA ILE A 78 26.38 11.83 1.70
C ILE A 78 26.85 12.29 3.09
N PHE A 79 26.86 13.60 3.31
CA PHE A 79 27.32 14.26 4.56
C PHE A 79 28.78 13.93 4.94
N GLN A 80 29.67 13.91 3.94
CA GLN A 80 31.11 13.70 4.14
C GLN A 80 31.73 14.74 5.09
N PRO A 81 32.74 14.37 5.93
CA PRO A 81 33.39 13.05 6.00
C PRO A 81 32.69 12.06 6.94
N ASN A 82 31.75 12.50 7.77
CA ASN A 82 31.15 11.69 8.84
C ASN A 82 30.09 10.70 8.34
N GLY A 83 29.54 10.93 7.14
CA GLY A 83 28.42 10.15 6.64
C GLY A 83 27.12 10.44 7.41
N VAL A 84 26.10 9.59 7.20
CA VAL A 84 24.82 9.69 7.88
C VAL A 84 24.31 8.32 8.30
N THR A 85 23.78 8.24 9.50
CA THR A 85 22.99 7.08 9.94
C THR A 85 21.57 7.21 9.42
N ILE A 86 21.15 6.22 8.62
CA ILE A 86 19.84 6.15 8.03
C ILE A 86 18.89 5.56 9.08
N GLY A 87 18.30 6.44 9.89
CA GLY A 87 17.39 6.08 10.98
C GLY A 87 15.99 6.67 10.78
N GLY A 88 15.12 6.44 11.75
CA GLY A 88 13.78 6.99 11.78
C GLY A 88 12.78 6.26 10.87
N ASN A 89 11.92 7.03 10.21
CA ASN A 89 10.86 6.50 9.36
C ASN A 89 11.43 6.01 8.02
N LEU A 90 11.94 4.77 8.02
CA LEU A 90 12.64 4.19 6.87
C LEU A 90 11.71 3.85 5.70
N ALA A 91 10.39 3.85 5.91
CA ALA A 91 9.44 3.30 4.92
C ALA A 91 9.97 1.97 4.34
N LEU A 92 10.38 1.05 5.24
CA LEU A 92 11.14 -0.15 4.89
C LEU A 92 10.44 -0.99 3.81
N PHE A 93 9.12 -1.07 3.85
CA PHE A 93 8.35 -1.80 2.85
C PHE A 93 8.61 -1.25 1.43
N THR A 94 8.39 0.05 1.24
CA THR A 94 8.58 0.69 -0.08
C THR A 94 10.06 0.78 -0.46
N THR A 95 10.95 1.00 0.50
CA THR A 95 12.40 1.01 0.29
C THR A 95 12.91 -0.35 -0.20
N THR A 96 12.48 -1.44 0.43
CA THR A 96 12.91 -2.80 0.05
C THR A 96 12.37 -3.21 -1.32
N ILE A 97 11.07 -2.97 -1.57
CA ILE A 97 10.48 -3.24 -2.88
C ILE A 97 11.13 -2.36 -3.95
N GLY A 98 11.35 -1.07 -3.64
CA GLY A 98 12.04 -0.15 -4.53
C GLY A 98 13.46 -0.60 -4.87
N ALA A 99 14.22 -1.09 -3.89
CA ALA A 99 15.57 -1.63 -4.11
C ALA A 99 15.59 -2.80 -5.10
N VAL A 100 14.60 -3.69 -5.03
CA VAL A 100 14.49 -4.82 -5.97
C VAL A 100 14.05 -4.36 -7.36
N LEU A 101 13.01 -3.51 -7.43
CA LEU A 101 12.43 -3.11 -8.70
C LEU A 101 13.34 -2.18 -9.51
N GLN A 102 14.13 -1.33 -8.84
CA GLN A 102 14.98 -0.36 -9.55
C GLN A 102 16.11 -1.02 -10.37
N ASN A 103 16.56 -2.20 -9.98
CA ASN A 103 17.54 -2.98 -10.74
C ASN A 103 16.95 -3.46 -12.09
N MET A 104 15.61 -3.60 -12.16
CA MET A 104 14.90 -4.03 -13.36
C MET A 104 14.42 -2.85 -14.22
N PHE A 105 13.93 -1.79 -13.58
CA PHE A 105 13.17 -0.72 -14.22
C PHE A 105 13.81 0.67 -14.11
N GLY A 106 14.90 0.79 -13.35
CA GLY A 106 15.48 2.07 -13.01
C GLY A 106 14.65 2.84 -11.96
N ASN A 107 15.23 3.92 -11.45
CA ASN A 107 14.73 4.60 -10.26
C ASN A 107 13.38 5.32 -10.48
N THR A 108 13.26 6.04 -11.60
CA THR A 108 12.04 6.81 -11.94
C THR A 108 10.84 5.92 -12.16
N LEU A 109 10.98 4.89 -12.99
CA LEU A 109 9.88 3.98 -13.29
C LEU A 109 9.45 3.18 -12.05
N THR A 110 10.42 2.75 -11.24
CA THR A 110 10.15 2.08 -9.95
C THR A 110 9.32 2.97 -9.02
N TRP A 111 9.70 4.24 -8.88
CA TRP A 111 8.94 5.20 -8.09
C TRP A 111 7.49 5.29 -8.57
N ASN A 112 7.29 5.47 -9.86
CA ASN A 112 5.98 5.64 -10.47
C ASN A 112 5.11 4.37 -10.35
N ILE A 113 5.69 3.19 -10.51
CA ILE A 113 5.00 1.91 -10.29
C ILE A 113 4.50 1.80 -8.85
N ILE A 114 5.37 2.08 -7.86
CA ILE A 114 4.99 2.03 -6.44
C ILE A 114 3.91 3.08 -6.16
N TRP A 115 4.07 4.29 -6.67
CA TRP A 115 3.13 5.39 -6.47
C TRP A 115 1.73 5.08 -7.01
N ILE A 116 1.60 4.62 -8.27
CA ILE A 116 0.31 4.20 -8.85
C ILE A 116 -0.26 3.00 -8.12
N SER A 117 0.57 2.03 -7.73
CA SER A 117 0.11 0.85 -7.00
C SER A 117 -0.54 1.22 -5.66
N GLY A 118 -0.08 2.27 -5.00
CA GLY A 118 -0.70 2.80 -3.78
C GLY A 118 -2.16 3.21 -3.99
N PHE A 119 -2.47 3.91 -5.07
CA PHE A 119 -3.84 4.28 -5.42
C PHE A 119 -4.69 3.08 -5.80
N VAL A 120 -4.19 2.21 -6.68
CA VAL A 120 -4.93 1.05 -7.18
C VAL A 120 -5.27 0.08 -6.04
N PHE A 121 -4.27 -0.31 -5.26
CA PHE A 121 -4.47 -1.26 -4.17
C PHE A 121 -5.15 -0.62 -2.95
N GLY A 122 -4.95 0.68 -2.72
CA GLY A 122 -5.70 1.45 -1.72
C GLY A 122 -7.20 1.43 -2.00
N GLY A 123 -7.59 1.74 -3.23
CA GLY A 123 -9.00 1.68 -3.67
C GLY A 123 -9.58 0.27 -3.61
N TYR A 124 -8.80 -0.71 -4.08
CA TYR A 124 -9.22 -2.11 -4.06
C TYR A 124 -9.40 -2.66 -2.64
N SER A 125 -8.50 -2.34 -1.71
CA SER A 125 -8.62 -2.78 -0.32
C SER A 125 -9.85 -2.19 0.38
N SER A 126 -10.13 -0.92 0.12
CA SER A 126 -11.34 -0.26 0.62
C SER A 126 -12.61 -0.83 -0.03
N PHE A 127 -12.57 -1.16 -1.34
CA PHE A 127 -13.63 -1.91 -2.01
C PHE A 127 -13.90 -3.25 -1.31
N LEU A 128 -12.87 -4.03 -0.98
CA LEU A 128 -13.03 -5.31 -0.29
C LEU A 128 -13.68 -5.14 1.08
N LEU A 129 -13.23 -4.16 1.86
CA LEU A 129 -13.80 -3.85 3.16
C LEU A 129 -15.28 -3.43 3.05
N SER A 130 -15.58 -2.49 2.17
CA SER A 130 -16.96 -2.03 1.95
C SER A 130 -17.86 -3.14 1.45
N ASN A 131 -17.39 -3.98 0.51
CA ASN A 131 -18.17 -5.09 -0.03
C ASN A 131 -18.47 -6.19 1.02
N TYR A 132 -17.59 -6.34 1.99
CA TYR A 132 -17.83 -7.25 3.12
C TYR A 132 -19.05 -6.81 3.94
N PHE A 133 -19.22 -5.51 4.19
CA PHE A 133 -20.34 -4.98 4.95
C PHE A 133 -21.61 -4.78 4.13
N THR A 134 -21.50 -4.19 2.96
CA THR A 134 -22.66 -3.74 2.16
C THR A 134 -23.22 -4.82 1.23
N ARG A 135 -22.39 -5.81 0.84
CA ARG A 135 -22.71 -6.80 -0.19
C ARG A 135 -23.14 -6.16 -1.52
N ASN A 136 -22.84 -4.88 -1.72
CA ASN A 136 -23.20 -4.12 -2.89
C ASN A 136 -21.95 -3.70 -3.66
N TYR A 137 -21.80 -4.20 -4.88
CA TYR A 137 -20.63 -3.96 -5.72
C TYR A 137 -20.41 -2.47 -6.03
N TYR A 138 -21.48 -1.76 -6.42
CA TYR A 138 -21.37 -0.35 -6.82
C TYR A 138 -21.08 0.57 -5.62
N ALA A 139 -21.77 0.35 -4.52
CA ALA A 139 -21.48 1.10 -3.27
C ALA A 139 -20.02 0.89 -2.83
N SER A 140 -19.50 -0.32 -3.02
CA SER A 140 -18.11 -0.65 -2.67
C SER A 140 -17.08 0.01 -3.60
N ILE A 141 -17.38 0.15 -4.90
CA ILE A 141 -16.56 0.94 -5.83
C ILE A 141 -16.51 2.40 -5.39
N ILE A 142 -17.67 3.00 -5.06
CA ILE A 142 -17.75 4.40 -4.60
C ILE A 142 -16.94 4.58 -3.30
N ALA A 143 -17.05 3.67 -2.34
CA ALA A 143 -16.26 3.72 -1.11
C ALA A 143 -14.76 3.65 -1.39
N GLY A 144 -14.32 2.79 -2.31
CA GLY A 144 -12.93 2.71 -2.76
C GLY A 144 -12.46 4.00 -3.42
N ILE A 145 -13.27 4.63 -4.26
CA ILE A 145 -12.97 5.91 -4.90
C ILE A 145 -12.78 7.02 -3.84
N ILE A 146 -13.74 7.17 -2.93
CA ILE A 146 -13.69 8.18 -1.86
C ILE A 146 -12.45 8.00 -1.00
N PHE A 147 -12.11 6.77 -0.64
CA PHE A 147 -10.97 6.47 0.21
C PHE A 147 -9.65 6.76 -0.51
N THR A 148 -9.44 6.18 -1.71
CA THR A 148 -8.15 6.26 -2.38
C THR A 148 -7.87 7.63 -3.00
N PHE A 149 -8.91 8.38 -3.41
CA PHE A 149 -8.74 9.74 -3.96
C PHE A 149 -9.09 10.82 -2.95
N SER A 150 -9.03 10.50 -1.65
CA SER A 150 -9.16 11.51 -0.59
C SER A 150 -8.04 12.55 -0.66
N THR A 151 -8.33 13.77 -0.26
CA THR A 151 -7.34 14.86 -0.22
C THR A 151 -6.09 14.47 0.57
N PHE A 152 -6.26 13.75 1.69
CA PHE A 152 -5.15 13.24 2.47
C PHE A 152 -4.19 12.38 1.61
N HIS A 153 -4.75 11.40 0.90
CA HIS A 153 -3.93 10.48 0.11
C HIS A 153 -3.27 11.18 -1.08
N ILE A 154 -4.00 12.02 -1.82
CA ILE A 154 -3.47 12.78 -2.96
C ILE A 154 -2.31 13.68 -2.53
N VAL A 155 -2.48 14.46 -1.46
CA VAL A 155 -1.44 15.41 -1.01
C VAL A 155 -0.21 14.68 -0.46
N HIS A 156 -0.41 13.70 0.42
CA HIS A 156 0.73 13.02 1.06
C HIS A 156 1.47 12.07 0.12
N SER A 157 0.80 11.48 -0.85
CA SER A 157 1.46 10.60 -1.83
C SER A 157 2.45 11.34 -2.73
N GLN A 158 2.31 12.65 -2.90
CA GLN A 158 3.20 13.45 -3.75
C GLN A 158 4.62 13.59 -3.19
N LEU A 159 4.76 13.54 -1.87
CA LEU A 159 6.03 13.71 -1.16
C LEU A 159 6.52 12.45 -0.47
N HIS A 160 5.58 11.68 0.13
CA HIS A 160 5.88 10.56 1.01
C HIS A 160 5.39 9.25 0.41
N ILE A 161 6.23 8.54 -0.33
CA ILE A 161 5.86 7.27 -0.98
C ILE A 161 5.33 6.21 0.02
N GLY A 162 5.81 6.21 1.26
CA GLY A 162 5.27 5.34 2.32
C GLY A 162 3.81 5.63 2.63
N LEU A 163 3.38 6.90 2.58
CA LEU A 163 1.99 7.29 2.81
C LEU A 163 1.07 7.04 1.61
N SER A 164 1.63 6.78 0.42
CA SER A 164 0.82 6.33 -0.73
C SER A 164 0.31 4.89 -0.55
N MET A 165 0.97 4.09 0.29
CA MET A 165 0.63 2.68 0.51
C MET A 165 -0.45 2.47 1.59
N ILE A 166 -1.60 3.17 1.46
CA ILE A 166 -2.73 3.10 2.41
C ILE A 166 -3.47 1.76 2.43
N VAL A 167 -3.09 0.83 1.58
CA VAL A 167 -3.73 -0.49 1.40
C VAL A 167 -3.86 -1.30 2.69
N TRP A 168 -2.92 -1.14 3.62
CA TRP A 168 -2.88 -1.91 4.87
C TRP A 168 -4.03 -1.56 5.83
N LEU A 169 -4.52 -0.33 5.80
CA LEU A 169 -5.57 0.14 6.68
C LEU A 169 -6.88 -0.64 6.47
N PRO A 170 -7.49 -0.66 5.27
CA PRO A 170 -8.71 -1.41 5.04
C PRO A 170 -8.53 -2.92 5.14
N LEU A 171 -7.36 -3.47 4.75
CA LEU A 171 -7.10 -4.91 4.85
C LEU A 171 -7.03 -5.37 6.30
N PHE A 172 -6.35 -4.64 7.17
CA PHE A 172 -6.31 -4.94 8.60
C PHE A 172 -7.71 -4.93 9.21
N ILE A 173 -8.49 -3.85 8.95
CA ILE A 173 -9.85 -3.71 9.46
C ILE A 173 -10.73 -4.86 8.97
N LEU A 174 -10.67 -5.20 7.70
CA LEU A 174 -11.43 -6.32 7.12
C LEU A 174 -11.12 -7.64 7.83
N VAL A 175 -9.83 -7.94 8.02
CA VAL A 175 -9.39 -9.19 8.66
C VAL A 175 -9.76 -9.20 10.14
N LEU A 176 -9.67 -8.06 10.83
CA LEU A 176 -10.10 -7.94 12.22
C LEU A 176 -11.57 -8.32 12.39
N PHE A 177 -12.47 -7.76 11.56
CA PHE A 177 -13.90 -8.11 11.61
C PHE A 177 -14.16 -9.58 11.27
N LYS A 178 -13.49 -10.12 10.27
CA LYS A 178 -13.60 -11.54 9.92
C LYS A 178 -13.13 -12.46 11.04
N THR A 179 -12.04 -12.11 11.72
CA THR A 179 -11.49 -12.88 12.83
C THR A 179 -12.51 -13.06 13.95
N LEU A 180 -13.30 -12.03 14.27
CA LEU A 180 -14.33 -12.12 15.31
C LEU A 180 -15.51 -13.03 14.90
N GLN A 181 -15.82 -13.08 13.62
CA GLN A 181 -16.94 -13.92 13.13
C GLN A 181 -16.52 -15.36 12.90
N GLU A 182 -15.38 -15.58 12.26
CA GLU A 182 -14.95 -16.90 11.79
C GLU A 182 -14.02 -17.62 12.80
N LYS A 183 -13.51 -16.93 13.82
CA LYS A 183 -12.58 -17.45 14.86
C LYS A 183 -11.40 -18.25 14.28
N SER A 184 -10.94 -17.88 13.09
CA SER A 184 -9.88 -18.56 12.34
C SER A 184 -8.49 -18.11 12.78
N LYS A 185 -7.60 -19.05 13.11
CA LYS A 185 -6.19 -18.75 13.42
C LYS A 185 -5.44 -18.11 12.25
N ILE A 186 -5.79 -18.47 11.01
CA ILE A 186 -5.18 -17.89 9.80
C ILE A 186 -5.50 -16.39 9.73
N LEU A 187 -6.72 -15.99 10.03
CA LEU A 187 -7.12 -14.58 10.04
C LEU A 187 -6.38 -13.79 11.11
N ILE A 188 -6.12 -14.38 12.28
CA ILE A 188 -5.30 -13.75 13.34
C ILE A 188 -3.89 -13.48 12.81
N VAL A 189 -3.26 -14.47 12.17
CA VAL A 189 -1.93 -14.33 11.59
C VAL A 189 -1.93 -13.26 10.47
N MET A 190 -2.95 -13.27 9.61
CA MET A 190 -3.10 -12.23 8.56
C MET A 190 -3.27 -10.83 9.16
N GLY A 191 -4.03 -10.69 10.23
CA GLY A 191 -4.17 -9.41 10.94
C GLY A 191 -2.84 -8.91 11.48
N GLY A 192 -2.07 -9.78 12.15
CA GLY A 192 -0.71 -9.47 12.61
C GLY A 192 0.22 -9.07 11.45
N MET A 193 0.14 -9.78 10.31
CA MET A 193 0.92 -9.47 9.12
C MET A 193 0.56 -8.08 8.56
N PHE A 194 -0.71 -7.74 8.41
CA PHE A 194 -1.11 -6.43 7.90
C PHE A 194 -0.77 -5.28 8.86
N LEU A 195 -0.85 -5.52 10.17
CA LEU A 195 -0.37 -4.56 11.16
C LEU A 195 1.14 -4.33 11.04
N PHE A 196 1.92 -5.40 10.92
CA PHE A 196 3.37 -5.34 10.70
C PHE A 196 3.71 -4.62 9.39
N LEU A 197 3.07 -4.99 8.27
CA LEU A 197 3.28 -4.33 6.99
C LEU A 197 2.92 -2.84 7.03
N GLY A 198 1.84 -2.49 7.72
CA GLY A 198 1.50 -1.08 7.99
C GLY A 198 2.59 -0.36 8.77
N ALA A 199 3.13 -0.97 9.82
CA ALA A 199 4.18 -0.41 10.67
C ALA A 199 5.48 -0.16 9.90
N VAL A 200 5.93 -1.13 9.09
CA VAL A 200 7.17 -1.01 8.31
C VAL A 200 7.01 -0.15 7.05
N THR A 201 5.76 0.10 6.63
CA THR A 201 5.46 1.03 5.54
C THR A 201 5.50 2.47 6.03
N HIS A 202 4.79 2.78 7.12
CA HIS A 202 4.82 4.10 7.74
C HIS A 202 4.30 4.04 9.18
N LEU A 203 5.03 4.68 10.10
CA LEU A 203 4.68 4.67 11.53
C LEU A 203 3.26 5.19 11.82
N TYR A 204 2.77 6.15 11.03
CA TYR A 204 1.39 6.64 11.18
C TYR A 204 0.35 5.55 11.00
N PHE A 205 0.54 4.63 10.07
CA PHE A 205 -0.38 3.51 9.88
C PHE A 205 -0.42 2.60 11.10
N PHE A 206 0.74 2.32 11.69
CA PHE A 206 0.80 1.54 12.93
C PHE A 206 0.03 2.21 14.06
N VAL A 207 0.26 3.50 14.30
CA VAL A 207 -0.44 4.27 15.35
C VAL A 207 -1.95 4.28 15.10
N ILE A 208 -2.38 4.57 13.87
CA ILE A 208 -3.81 4.59 13.50
C ILE A 208 -4.45 3.21 13.74
N LEU A 209 -3.79 2.12 13.32
CA LEU A 209 -4.33 0.77 13.47
C LEU A 209 -4.38 0.33 14.93
N ILE A 210 -3.39 0.68 15.75
CA ILE A 210 -3.41 0.41 17.20
C ILE A 210 -4.53 1.21 17.88
N MET A 211 -4.64 2.51 17.61
CA MET A 211 -5.72 3.34 18.18
C MET A 211 -7.10 2.82 17.77
N PHE A 212 -7.27 2.48 16.50
CA PHE A 212 -8.51 1.86 16.03
C PHE A 212 -8.81 0.56 16.80
N SER A 213 -7.82 -0.30 16.97
CA SER A 213 -7.97 -1.57 17.67
C SER A 213 -8.37 -1.38 19.14
N ILE A 214 -7.74 -0.44 19.84
CA ILE A 214 -8.07 -0.13 21.24
C ILE A 214 -9.53 0.31 21.36
N VAL A 215 -9.95 1.28 20.55
CA VAL A 215 -11.34 1.78 20.55
C VAL A 215 -12.33 0.67 20.19
N PHE A 216 -12.01 -0.09 19.14
CA PHE A 216 -12.85 -1.18 18.67
C PHE A 216 -13.05 -2.26 19.75
N PHE A 217 -11.97 -2.77 20.38
CA PHE A 217 -12.07 -3.78 21.42
C PHE A 217 -12.72 -3.25 22.69
N SER A 218 -12.49 -1.99 23.06
CA SER A 218 -13.20 -1.37 24.17
C SER A 218 -14.72 -1.42 23.95
N ILE A 219 -15.19 -0.95 22.78
CA ILE A 219 -16.63 -1.00 22.46
C ILE A 219 -17.15 -2.44 22.40
N TYR A 220 -16.35 -3.36 21.87
CA TYR A 220 -16.74 -4.78 21.75
C TYR A 220 -16.94 -5.43 23.12
N ILE A 221 -16.02 -5.18 24.07
CA ILE A 221 -16.09 -5.73 25.44
C ILE A 221 -17.27 -5.13 26.20
N PHE A 222 -17.52 -3.82 26.09
CA PHE A 222 -18.65 -3.17 26.78
C PHE A 222 -20.04 -3.57 26.24
N LYS A 223 -20.12 -4.20 25.09
CA LYS A 223 -21.38 -4.67 24.49
C LYS A 223 -21.68 -6.15 24.75
N GLN A 224 -20.75 -6.91 25.36
CA GLN A 224 -20.98 -8.27 25.81
C GLN A 224 -21.48 -8.29 27.24
#